data_48bd4515728a3c4c5d7bfae63c5c66cd
#
_entry.id   48bd4515728a3c4c5d7bfae63c5c66cd
#
_cell.length_a   1.000
_cell.length_b   1.000
_cell.length_c   1.000
_cell.angle_alpha   90.00
_cell.angle_beta   90.00
_cell.angle_gamma   90.00
#
_symmetry.space_group_name_H-M   'P 1'
#
loop_
_entity.id
_entity.type
_entity.pdbx_description
1 polymer ?
#
loop_
_entity_poly.entity_id
_entity_poly.type
_entity_poly.pdbx_seq_one_letter_code
_entity_poly.pdbx_strand_id
1 'polypeptide(L)'
;MACGNKENEPIDKLTTKFAGLRHDPILDQQIQPLLNQYFAVMAHLQEQDSVNLQLYGTNMIFIADSLIQQDVSLDTATNHLAIQGLMNIQNEMTAILMESNPDARIMGAQMLSLQWIEFLAAIGYQKQTIYIFRDKEENCWMGLKNKGTNPYENKMDLQYQPIQILQELQ
;
A
#
# COMPACT_ATOMS: atom_id res chain seq x y z
N MET A 1 20.76 -29.57 19.21
CA MET A 1 19.56 -28.93 18.63
C MET A 1 20.05 -27.77 17.79
N ALA A 2 20.01 -27.90 16.47
CA ALA A 2 20.49 -26.88 15.54
C ALA A 2 19.32 -25.94 15.25
N CYS A 3 19.45 -24.66 15.65
CA CYS A 3 18.58 -23.58 15.18
C CYS A 3 18.92 -23.33 13.71
N GLY A 4 18.07 -23.80 12.81
CA GLY A 4 18.17 -23.48 11.40
C GLY A 4 17.90 -22.01 11.19
N ASN A 5 18.89 -21.28 10.68
CA ASN A 5 18.73 -19.99 10.05
C ASN A 5 17.74 -20.18 8.90
N LYS A 6 16.56 -19.58 9.00
CA LYS A 6 15.75 -19.33 7.80
C LYS A 6 16.51 -18.27 7.00
N GLU A 7 17.28 -18.72 6.04
CA GLU A 7 17.87 -17.87 5.00
C GLU A 7 16.72 -17.08 4.35
N ASN A 8 16.95 -15.78 4.20
CA ASN A 8 16.07 -14.89 3.44
C ASN A 8 15.82 -15.50 2.06
N GLU A 9 14.60 -15.89 1.77
CA GLU A 9 14.24 -16.31 0.41
C GLU A 9 14.58 -15.14 -0.55
N PRO A 10 15.23 -15.43 -1.68
CA PRO A 10 15.63 -14.38 -2.58
C PRO A 10 14.42 -13.62 -3.14
N ILE A 11 14.55 -12.31 -3.19
CA ILE A 11 13.60 -11.29 -3.68
C ILE A 11 13.02 -11.62 -5.07
N ASP A 12 13.70 -12.44 -5.87
CA ASP A 12 13.33 -12.86 -7.22
C ASP A 12 12.02 -13.64 -7.34
N LYS A 13 11.53 -14.29 -6.28
CA LYS A 13 10.33 -15.14 -6.40
C LYS A 13 9.01 -14.38 -6.42
N LEU A 14 8.96 -13.17 -5.89
CA LEU A 14 7.74 -12.34 -5.92
C LEU A 14 7.67 -11.46 -7.19
N THR A 15 8.79 -11.07 -7.76
CA THR A 15 8.87 -10.34 -9.04
C THR A 15 8.31 -11.16 -10.20
N THR A 16 8.41 -12.49 -10.17
CA THR A 16 7.93 -13.39 -11.25
C THR A 16 6.41 -13.46 -11.38
N LYS A 17 5.64 -13.12 -10.35
CA LYS A 17 4.17 -13.13 -10.41
C LYS A 17 3.58 -11.95 -11.18
N PHE A 18 4.31 -10.87 -11.34
CA PHE A 18 3.83 -9.61 -11.94
C PHE A 18 4.28 -9.39 -13.40
N ALA A 19 5.20 -10.19 -13.90
CA ALA A 19 5.75 -10.08 -15.26
C ALA A 19 4.74 -10.33 -16.41
N GLY A 20 3.48 -10.65 -16.09
CA GLY A 20 2.44 -10.97 -17.07
C GLY A 20 1.36 -9.89 -17.25
N LEU A 21 1.33 -8.83 -16.44
CA LEU A 21 0.33 -7.79 -16.53
C LEU A 21 0.83 -6.64 -17.43
N ARG A 22 -0.04 -6.19 -18.31
CA ARG A 22 0.26 -5.08 -19.21
C ARG A 22 0.29 -3.79 -18.40
N HIS A 23 1.47 -3.20 -18.28
CA HIS A 23 1.65 -1.89 -17.67
C HIS A 23 0.83 -0.81 -18.39
N ASP A 24 0.09 0.00 -17.63
CA ASP A 24 -0.67 1.14 -18.14
C ASP A 24 -0.16 2.45 -17.51
N PRO A 25 0.66 3.24 -18.25
CA PRO A 25 1.22 4.49 -17.72
C PRO A 25 0.16 5.55 -17.38
N ILE A 26 -1.01 5.49 -18.01
CA ILE A 26 -2.11 6.44 -17.74
C ILE A 26 -2.72 6.10 -16.38
N LEU A 27 -2.97 4.82 -16.14
CA LEU A 27 -3.45 4.32 -14.86
C LEU A 27 -2.49 4.67 -13.72
N ASP A 28 -1.19 4.46 -13.92
CA ASP A 28 -0.15 4.84 -12.93
C ASP A 28 -0.21 6.32 -12.58
N GLN A 29 -0.42 7.18 -13.58
CA GLN A 29 -0.52 8.62 -13.37
C GLN A 29 -1.77 9.00 -12.58
N GLN A 30 -2.89 8.33 -12.82
CA GLN A 30 -4.15 8.56 -12.12
C GLN A 30 -4.11 8.06 -10.68
N ILE A 31 -3.41 6.96 -10.41
CA ILE A 31 -3.26 6.36 -9.07
C ILE A 31 -2.31 7.16 -8.18
N GLN A 32 -1.35 7.89 -8.74
CA GLN A 32 -0.33 8.61 -7.97
C GLN A 32 -0.89 9.55 -6.89
N PRO A 33 -1.90 10.41 -7.15
CA PRO A 33 -2.49 11.26 -6.12
C PRO A 33 -3.09 10.45 -4.95
N LEU A 34 -3.73 9.31 -5.27
CA LEU A 34 -4.32 8.43 -4.27
C LEU A 34 -3.25 7.76 -3.40
N LEU A 35 -2.16 7.28 -4.02
CA LEU A 35 -1.02 6.69 -3.32
C LEU A 35 -0.33 7.71 -2.39
N ASN A 36 -0.27 8.97 -2.78
CA ASN A 36 0.25 10.04 -1.91
C ASN A 36 -0.60 10.22 -0.65
N GLN A 37 -1.93 10.06 -0.74
CA GLN A 37 -2.79 10.09 0.45
C GLN A 37 -2.51 8.91 1.38
N TYR A 38 -2.22 7.71 0.85
CA TYR A 38 -1.82 6.57 1.66
C TYR A 38 -0.59 6.89 2.52
N PHE A 39 0.47 7.44 1.94
CA PHE A 39 1.67 7.79 2.71
C PHE A 39 1.39 8.85 3.77
N ALA A 40 0.54 9.83 3.48
CA ALA A 40 0.11 10.84 4.45
C ALA A 40 -0.71 10.21 5.59
N VAL A 41 -1.65 9.33 5.28
CA VAL A 41 -2.45 8.57 6.27
C VAL A 41 -1.53 7.78 7.21
N MET A 42 -0.55 7.05 6.67
CA MET A 42 0.39 6.26 7.50
C MET A 42 1.26 7.14 8.40
N ALA A 43 1.71 8.29 7.92
CA ALA A 43 2.49 9.24 8.73
C ALA A 43 1.66 9.79 9.90
N HIS A 44 0.42 10.22 9.66
CA HIS A 44 -0.44 10.78 10.71
C HIS A 44 -1.03 9.72 11.64
N LEU A 45 -1.14 8.47 11.18
CA LEU A 45 -1.45 7.34 12.06
C LEU A 45 -0.34 7.14 13.09
N GLN A 46 0.92 7.15 12.67
CA GLN A 46 2.09 7.03 13.55
C GLN A 46 2.21 8.20 14.54
N GLU A 47 1.91 9.41 14.09
CA GLU A 47 1.90 10.62 14.91
C GLU A 47 0.69 10.73 15.83
N GLN A 48 -0.30 9.83 15.72
CA GLN A 48 -1.59 9.89 16.40
C GLN A 48 -2.37 11.19 16.13
N ASP A 49 -2.13 11.81 14.98
CA ASP A 49 -2.80 13.04 14.54
C ASP A 49 -4.14 12.70 13.87
N SER A 50 -5.19 12.59 14.68
CA SER A 50 -6.52 12.22 14.23
C SER A 50 -7.16 13.23 13.27
N VAL A 51 -6.80 14.51 13.36
CA VAL A 51 -7.35 15.56 12.49
C VAL A 51 -6.83 15.39 11.06
N ASN A 52 -5.51 15.26 10.91
CA ASN A 52 -4.91 15.05 9.61
C ASN A 52 -5.18 13.65 9.06
N LEU A 53 -5.25 12.62 9.92
CA LEU A 53 -5.71 11.29 9.53
C LEU A 53 -7.10 11.34 8.88
N GLN A 54 -8.04 12.06 9.50
CA GLN A 54 -9.40 12.26 8.96
C GLN A 54 -9.35 13.01 7.61
N LEU A 55 -8.55 14.06 7.51
CA LEU A 55 -8.41 14.86 6.29
C LEU A 55 -7.89 14.03 5.11
N TYR A 56 -6.74 13.39 5.29
CA TYR A 56 -6.09 12.60 4.23
C TYR A 56 -6.87 11.33 3.90
N GLY A 57 -7.47 10.68 4.89
CA GLY A 57 -8.34 9.53 4.68
C GLY A 57 -9.60 9.88 3.89
N THR A 58 -10.26 11.01 4.20
CA THR A 58 -11.41 11.49 3.44
C THR A 58 -11.02 11.84 2.00
N ASN A 59 -9.87 12.48 1.79
CA ASN A 59 -9.36 12.76 0.45
C ASN A 59 -9.08 11.46 -0.33
N MET A 60 -8.52 10.43 0.34
CA MET A 60 -8.30 9.12 -0.28
C MET A 60 -9.62 8.51 -0.77
N ILE A 61 -10.66 8.51 0.06
CA ILE A 61 -11.99 7.99 -0.29
C ILE A 61 -12.55 8.74 -1.50
N PHE A 62 -12.47 10.08 -1.50
CA PHE A 62 -12.98 10.92 -2.58
C PHE A 62 -12.25 10.67 -3.91
N ILE A 63 -10.91 10.57 -3.88
CA ILE A 63 -10.13 10.29 -5.09
C ILE A 63 -10.44 8.89 -5.61
N ALA A 64 -10.52 7.88 -4.73
CA ALA A 64 -10.87 6.52 -5.12
C ALA A 64 -12.26 6.46 -5.76
N ASP A 65 -13.27 7.12 -5.18
CA ASP A 65 -14.62 7.21 -5.74
C ASP A 65 -14.63 7.85 -7.12
N SER A 66 -13.89 8.94 -7.28
CA SER A 66 -13.75 9.61 -8.58
C SER A 66 -13.13 8.71 -9.65
N LEU A 67 -12.12 7.92 -9.27
CA LEU A 67 -11.47 6.97 -10.19
C LEU A 67 -12.38 5.77 -10.53
N ILE A 68 -13.16 5.26 -9.58
CA ILE A 68 -14.13 4.18 -9.80
C ILE A 68 -15.21 4.59 -10.83
N GLN A 69 -15.61 5.86 -10.80
CA GLN A 69 -16.62 6.39 -11.73
C GLN A 69 -16.09 6.68 -13.15
N GLN A 70 -14.78 6.65 -13.32
CA GLN A 70 -14.11 6.81 -14.60
C GLN A 70 -13.64 5.46 -15.13
N ASP A 71 -13.64 5.27 -16.45
CA ASP A 71 -12.91 4.14 -17.05
C ASP A 71 -11.42 4.45 -16.99
N VAL A 72 -10.75 3.90 -15.96
CA VAL A 72 -9.36 4.26 -15.62
C VAL A 72 -8.31 3.55 -16.50
N SER A 73 -8.69 2.54 -17.24
CA SER A 73 -7.79 1.81 -18.15
C SER A 73 -8.46 1.47 -19.47
N LEU A 74 -7.69 1.49 -20.55
CA LEU A 74 -8.14 1.09 -21.89
C LEU A 74 -8.31 -0.44 -22.03
N ASP A 75 -7.63 -1.21 -21.19
CA ASP A 75 -7.78 -2.67 -21.14
C ASP A 75 -8.84 -3.09 -20.13
N THR A 76 -9.87 -3.80 -20.61
CA THR A 76 -11.03 -4.19 -19.80
C THR A 76 -10.65 -5.05 -18.58
N ALA A 77 -9.68 -5.95 -18.72
CA ALA A 77 -9.26 -6.81 -17.62
C ALA A 77 -8.53 -6.00 -16.54
N THR A 78 -7.61 -5.12 -16.95
CA THR A 78 -6.90 -4.20 -16.05
C THR A 78 -7.87 -3.23 -15.40
N ASN A 79 -8.83 -2.69 -16.14
CA ASN A 79 -9.86 -1.80 -15.59
C ASN A 79 -10.70 -2.48 -14.50
N HIS A 80 -11.11 -3.72 -14.72
CA HIS A 80 -11.85 -4.49 -13.70
C HIS A 80 -11.03 -4.70 -12.43
N LEU A 81 -9.75 -5.07 -12.55
CA LEU A 81 -8.84 -5.23 -11.41
C LEU A 81 -8.61 -3.89 -10.69
N ALA A 82 -8.47 -2.80 -11.45
CA ALA A 82 -8.29 -1.48 -10.88
C ALA A 82 -9.51 -1.02 -10.08
N ILE A 83 -10.71 -1.16 -10.63
CA ILE A 83 -11.96 -0.82 -9.93
C ILE A 83 -12.12 -1.65 -8.66
N GLN A 84 -11.89 -2.96 -8.74
CA GLN A 84 -11.98 -3.84 -7.56
C GLN A 84 -10.99 -3.43 -6.47
N GLY A 85 -9.74 -3.15 -6.81
CA GLY A 85 -8.72 -2.70 -5.86
C GLY A 85 -9.06 -1.34 -5.24
N LEU A 86 -9.54 -0.39 -6.05
CA LEU A 86 -9.97 0.92 -5.57
C LEU A 86 -11.15 0.82 -4.61
N MET A 87 -12.13 -0.06 -4.88
CA MET A 87 -13.26 -0.31 -3.98
C MET A 87 -12.80 -0.90 -2.64
N ASN A 88 -11.86 -1.84 -2.67
CA ASN A 88 -11.30 -2.42 -1.45
C ASN A 88 -10.58 -1.36 -0.61
N ILE A 89 -9.73 -0.54 -1.22
CA ILE A 89 -9.01 0.57 -0.56
C ILE A 89 -9.99 1.57 0.04
N GLN A 90 -11.04 1.96 -0.70
CA GLN A 90 -12.07 2.89 -0.25
C GLN A 90 -12.83 2.35 0.98
N ASN A 91 -13.24 1.08 0.93
CA ASN A 91 -13.96 0.43 2.01
C ASN A 91 -13.11 0.33 3.27
N GLU A 92 -11.85 -0.08 3.15
CA GLU A 92 -10.93 -0.20 4.27
C GLU A 92 -10.65 1.17 4.91
N MET A 93 -10.39 2.20 4.09
CA MET A 93 -10.17 3.56 4.60
C MET A 93 -11.42 4.10 5.31
N THR A 94 -12.61 3.83 4.79
CA THR A 94 -13.87 4.20 5.43
C THR A 94 -13.99 3.54 6.82
N ALA A 95 -13.68 2.25 6.92
CA ALA A 95 -13.71 1.52 8.18
C ALA A 95 -12.73 2.12 9.21
N ILE A 96 -11.50 2.46 8.79
CA ILE A 96 -10.48 3.11 9.63
C ILE A 96 -10.99 4.45 10.19
N LEU A 97 -11.64 5.27 9.36
CA LEU A 97 -12.14 6.59 9.79
C LEU A 97 -13.32 6.49 10.75
N MET A 98 -14.11 5.43 10.65
CA MET A 98 -15.25 5.19 11.54
C MET A 98 -14.85 4.51 12.85
N GLU A 99 -13.65 3.96 12.92
CA GLU A 99 -13.18 3.22 14.10
C GLU A 99 -12.72 4.18 15.20
N SER A 100 -13.28 4.01 16.39
CA SER A 100 -12.95 4.80 17.59
C SER A 100 -11.84 4.18 18.44
N ASN A 101 -11.68 2.85 18.38
CA ASN A 101 -10.65 2.14 19.10
C ASN A 101 -9.28 2.25 18.39
N PRO A 102 -8.23 2.80 19.05
CA PRO A 102 -6.92 2.98 18.42
C PRO A 102 -6.28 1.68 17.94
N ASP A 103 -6.39 0.59 18.69
CA ASP A 103 -5.78 -0.69 18.32
C ASP A 103 -6.50 -1.30 17.11
N ALA A 104 -7.83 -1.23 17.06
CA ALA A 104 -8.61 -1.69 15.92
C ALA A 104 -8.34 -0.82 14.69
N ARG A 105 -8.09 0.49 14.87
CA ARG A 105 -7.67 1.39 13.79
C ARG A 105 -6.31 1.02 13.20
N ILE A 106 -5.35 0.63 14.04
CA ILE A 106 -4.05 0.10 13.60
C ILE A 106 -4.24 -1.19 12.78
N MET A 107 -5.07 -2.11 13.24
CA MET A 107 -5.38 -3.34 12.48
C MET A 107 -5.99 -3.02 11.10
N GLY A 108 -6.92 -2.07 11.03
CA GLY A 108 -7.45 -1.59 9.77
C GLY A 108 -6.38 -1.00 8.85
N ALA A 109 -5.44 -0.22 9.40
CA ALA A 109 -4.33 0.34 8.62
C ALA A 109 -3.36 -0.74 8.09
N GLN A 110 -3.15 -1.83 8.83
CA GLN A 110 -2.41 -3.00 8.34
C GLN A 110 -3.13 -3.66 7.16
N MET A 111 -4.44 -3.84 7.25
CA MET A 111 -5.26 -4.36 6.14
C MET A 111 -5.25 -3.42 4.93
N LEU A 112 -5.34 -2.10 5.15
CA LEU A 112 -5.24 -1.11 4.09
C LEU A 112 -3.89 -1.22 3.34
N SER A 113 -2.79 -1.43 4.07
CA SER A 113 -1.47 -1.61 3.46
C SER A 113 -1.39 -2.86 2.60
N LEU A 114 -1.97 -3.98 3.04
CA LEU A 114 -2.07 -5.20 2.24
C LEU A 114 -2.89 -4.99 0.98
N GLN A 115 -4.05 -4.34 1.07
CA GLN A 115 -4.88 -4.01 -0.09
C GLN A 115 -4.13 -3.15 -1.11
N TRP A 116 -3.34 -2.19 -0.64
CA TRP A 116 -2.50 -1.37 -1.50
C TRP A 116 -1.41 -2.18 -2.21
N ILE A 117 -0.69 -3.03 -1.48
CA ILE A 117 0.36 -3.89 -2.04
C ILE A 117 -0.21 -4.80 -3.13
N GLU A 118 -1.33 -5.46 -2.84
CA GLU A 118 -2.03 -6.33 -3.78
C GLU A 118 -2.52 -5.55 -5.00
N PHE A 119 -3.09 -4.37 -4.79
CA PHE A 119 -3.59 -3.51 -5.85
C PHE A 119 -2.48 -3.06 -6.81
N LEU A 120 -1.40 -2.47 -6.29
CA LEU A 120 -0.27 -2.01 -7.11
C LEU A 120 0.36 -3.16 -7.90
N ALA A 121 0.44 -4.32 -7.27
CA ALA A 121 0.90 -5.53 -7.90
C ALA A 121 -0.04 -6.01 -9.01
N ALA A 122 -1.36 -6.00 -8.77
CA ALA A 122 -2.36 -6.45 -9.73
C ALA A 122 -2.41 -5.58 -11.00
N ILE A 123 -2.23 -4.26 -10.87
CA ILE A 123 -2.21 -3.32 -12.01
C ILE A 123 -0.83 -3.17 -12.67
N GLY A 124 0.21 -3.79 -12.11
CA GLY A 124 1.58 -3.66 -12.62
C GLY A 124 2.16 -2.26 -12.51
N TYR A 125 1.89 -1.56 -11.37
CA TYR A 125 2.32 -0.19 -11.14
C TYR A 125 3.85 -0.02 -11.23
N GLN A 126 4.34 0.99 -11.98
CA GLN A 126 5.76 1.19 -12.26
C GLN A 126 6.23 2.66 -12.19
N LYS A 127 5.35 3.61 -11.88
CA LYS A 127 5.68 5.05 -11.96
C LYS A 127 6.78 5.48 -10.99
N GLN A 128 6.89 4.83 -9.84
CA GLN A 128 7.94 5.09 -8.85
C GLN A 128 8.30 3.82 -8.09
N THR A 129 9.51 3.79 -7.57
CA THR A 129 9.95 2.67 -6.72
C THR A 129 9.20 2.68 -5.39
N ILE A 130 8.56 1.57 -5.06
CA ILE A 130 7.88 1.32 -3.79
C ILE A 130 8.63 0.21 -3.06
N TYR A 131 9.01 0.49 -1.83
CA TYR A 131 9.64 -0.48 -0.92
C TYR A 131 8.58 -1.08 -0.02
N ILE A 132 8.52 -2.41 0.06
CA ILE A 132 7.61 -3.13 0.95
C ILE A 132 8.40 -3.62 2.14
N PHE A 133 7.91 -3.33 3.33
CA PHE A 133 8.50 -3.72 4.61
C PHE A 133 7.59 -4.70 5.33
N ARG A 134 8.18 -5.44 6.26
CA ARG A 134 7.46 -6.35 7.12
C ARG A 134 8.11 -6.40 8.50
N ASP A 135 7.31 -6.40 9.55
CA ASP A 135 7.78 -6.61 10.91
C ASP A 135 7.82 -8.09 11.31
N LYS A 136 8.16 -8.36 12.56
CA LYS A 136 8.25 -9.72 13.11
C LYS A 136 6.89 -10.40 13.27
N GLU A 137 5.82 -9.62 13.29
CA GLU A 137 4.44 -10.06 13.42
C GLU A 137 3.76 -10.23 12.06
N GLU A 138 4.55 -10.15 10.97
CA GLU A 138 4.11 -10.28 9.58
C GLU A 138 3.26 -9.08 9.09
N ASN A 139 3.20 -7.96 9.81
CA ASN A 139 2.53 -6.75 9.36
C ASN A 139 3.33 -6.08 8.24
N CYS A 140 2.68 -5.77 7.14
CA CYS A 140 3.31 -5.15 5.97
C CYS A 140 2.93 -3.69 5.82
N TRP A 141 3.85 -2.88 5.30
CA TRP A 141 3.60 -1.50 4.87
C TRP A 141 4.50 -1.12 3.70
N MET A 142 4.19 0.02 3.09
CA MET A 142 4.96 0.56 1.98
C MET A 142 5.71 1.82 2.37
N GLY A 143 6.79 2.10 1.67
CA GLY A 143 7.56 3.33 1.79
C GLY A 143 8.27 3.72 0.50
N LEU A 144 8.75 4.97 0.45
CA LEU A 144 9.44 5.55 -0.71
C LEU A 144 10.95 5.50 -0.60
N LYS A 145 11.49 5.02 0.51
CA LYS A 145 12.92 4.91 0.78
C LYS A 145 13.27 3.47 1.13
N ASN A 146 14.50 3.07 0.88
CA ASN A 146 15.01 1.74 1.17
C ASN A 146 15.26 1.47 2.68
N LYS A 147 14.85 2.37 3.53
CA LYS A 147 14.78 2.22 4.99
C LYS A 147 13.49 2.85 5.46
N GLY A 148 12.73 2.16 6.27
CA GLY A 148 11.43 2.63 6.76
C GLY A 148 11.28 2.41 8.25
N THR A 149 10.47 3.24 8.88
CA THR A 149 9.96 3.03 10.23
C THR A 149 8.62 2.32 10.15
N ASN A 150 8.28 1.50 11.15
CA ASN A 150 6.99 0.86 11.23
C ASN A 150 5.91 1.90 11.60
N PRO A 151 4.92 2.17 10.75
CA PRO A 151 3.88 3.16 11.05
C PRO A 151 2.89 2.71 12.13
N TYR A 152 2.93 1.44 12.51
CA TYR A 152 2.05 0.83 13.51
C TYR A 152 2.66 0.86 14.92
N GLU A 153 3.92 1.23 15.05
CA GLU A 153 4.64 1.30 16.33
C GLU A 153 5.07 2.73 16.65
N ASN A 154 4.98 3.10 17.93
CA ASN A 154 5.47 4.40 18.43
C ASN A 154 7.01 4.46 18.59
N LYS A 155 7.76 3.59 17.88
CA LYS A 155 9.22 3.49 17.98
C LYS A 155 9.87 4.03 16.71
N MET A 156 10.16 5.31 16.68
CA MET A 156 10.83 5.97 15.52
C MET A 156 12.28 5.50 15.29
N ASP A 157 12.91 4.84 16.26
CA ASP A 157 14.33 4.49 16.20
C ASP A 157 14.62 3.16 15.46
N LEU A 158 13.61 2.33 15.23
CA LEU A 158 13.77 1.05 14.54
C LEU A 158 13.65 1.24 13.03
N GLN A 159 14.77 0.97 12.34
CA GLN A 159 14.83 0.99 10.88
C GLN A 159 14.66 -0.44 10.35
N TYR A 160 13.73 -0.60 9.44
CA TYR A 160 13.45 -1.86 8.75
C TYR A 160 14.10 -1.88 7.37
N GLN A 161 14.55 -3.07 6.95
CA GLN A 161 14.98 -3.30 5.58
C GLN A 161 13.78 -3.77 4.76
N PRO A 162 13.68 -3.37 3.48
CA PRO A 162 12.60 -3.84 2.64
C PRO A 162 12.73 -5.34 2.35
N ILE A 163 11.60 -6.01 2.29
CA ILE A 163 11.49 -7.42 1.89
C ILE A 163 11.20 -7.57 0.39
N GLN A 164 10.67 -6.53 -0.22
CA GLN A 164 10.32 -6.49 -1.64
C GLN A 164 10.42 -5.07 -2.18
N ILE A 165 10.68 -4.96 -3.47
CA ILE A 165 10.73 -3.69 -4.20
C ILE A 165 9.84 -3.82 -5.43
N LEU A 166 8.85 -2.92 -5.55
CA LEU A 166 8.12 -2.72 -6.79
C LEU A 166 8.88 -1.67 -7.60
N GLN A 167 9.46 -2.06 -8.71
CA GLN A 167 10.28 -1.20 -9.56
C GLN A 167 9.78 -1.20 -11.00
N GLU A 168 10.11 -0.12 -11.70
CA GLU A 168 10.08 -0.07 -13.15
C GLU A 168 10.95 -1.21 -13.71
N LEU A 169 10.35 -2.05 -14.54
CA LEU A 169 11.11 -3.02 -15.34
C LEU A 169 11.84 -2.23 -16.44
N GLN A 170 13.18 -2.17 -16.32
CA GLN A 170 14.05 -1.59 -17.35
C GLN A 170 14.06 -2.42 -18.62
#